data_b6c851fa60163f5259171228a8b29a57
#
_entry.id   b6c851fa60163f5259171228a8b29a57
#
_cell.length_a   1.000
_cell.length_b   1.000
_cell.length_c   1.000
_cell.angle_alpha   90.00
_cell.angle_beta   90.00
_cell.angle_gamma   90.00
#
_symmetry.space_group_name_H-M   'P 1'
#
loop_
_entity.id
_entity.type
_entity.pdbx_description
1 polymer ?
#
loop_
_entity_poly.entity_id
_entity_poly.type
_entity_poly.pdbx_seq_one_letter_code
_entity_poly.pdbx_strand_id
1 'polypeptide(L)'
;MELKETFQKVKAASKTLGLLTDEQRNEILQAVADAIIAESPALLKANAEDLAKMDKANPLYDRLQLTEQRLQDIASDMRHVSTLPSPLGKVLKDKTLENGLHLQRVAVPFGVIGMIYEARPNVTYDVFSLCFKSGNACVLKGGKDANASNSAGVELIHRVLITFGIDPNVVTLLPATHEATGEMLNAVGYIDLCIPRGGKKLINFVRDTAKVPVIETGAGVVHCYFDKDGDLEMGKRIITNAKCRRVSVCNALDCLLIHESRLSDLPVLCEGLAEKQTKIHADAKAYEVLKGHYPDTLLYKAEESEAKMKEADANVKSIWNTEWLSMQMGIKTVVSEDEALDHIATYGSGHSESIVSNDETAQKKFQAMVDAACVYVNAPTSFTDGAQFGLGAEIGISTQKLGARGPMALEEITTYKWLITGQGQTRA
;
A
#
# COMPACT_ATOMS: atom_id res chain seq x y z
N MET A 1 26.28 -4.09 16.39
CA MET A 1 25.60 -4.11 15.07
C MET A 1 26.44 -5.00 14.16
N GLU A 2 25.99 -6.22 13.98
CA GLU A 2 26.66 -7.27 13.19
C GLU A 2 26.60 -6.97 11.68
N LEU A 3 25.52 -6.31 11.22
CA LEU A 3 25.30 -5.93 9.83
C LEU A 3 25.84 -4.56 9.43
N LYS A 4 26.66 -3.92 10.28
CA LYS A 4 27.17 -2.56 10.02
C LYS A 4 27.95 -2.46 8.70
N GLU A 5 28.82 -3.42 8.42
CA GLU A 5 29.60 -3.45 7.19
C GLU A 5 28.68 -3.58 5.95
N THR A 6 27.63 -4.40 6.04
CA THR A 6 26.62 -4.54 5.00
C THR A 6 25.94 -3.20 4.72
N PHE A 7 25.48 -2.50 5.75
CA PHE A 7 24.85 -1.17 5.58
C PHE A 7 25.82 -0.13 5.02
N GLN A 8 27.11 -0.18 5.37
CA GLN A 8 28.13 0.69 4.80
C GLN A 8 28.29 0.45 3.28
N LYS A 9 28.34 -0.82 2.84
CA LYS A 9 28.42 -1.18 1.42
C LYS A 9 27.21 -0.69 0.64
N VAL A 10 26.00 -0.92 1.14
CA VAL A 10 24.76 -0.40 0.51
C VAL A 10 24.77 1.11 0.40
N LYS A 11 25.13 1.82 1.49
CA LYS A 11 25.19 3.30 1.49
C LYS A 11 26.24 3.83 0.54
N ALA A 12 27.37 3.15 0.37
CA ALA A 12 28.37 3.51 -0.63
C ALA A 12 27.85 3.29 -2.07
N ALA A 13 27.26 2.11 -2.33
CA ALA A 13 26.71 1.75 -3.62
C ALA A 13 25.56 2.68 -4.04
N SER A 14 24.71 3.14 -3.11
CA SER A 14 23.58 4.05 -3.42
C SER A 14 24.02 5.36 -4.09
N LYS A 15 25.22 5.83 -3.80
CA LYS A 15 25.75 7.06 -4.39
C LYS A 15 26.00 6.95 -5.89
N THR A 16 26.32 5.76 -6.39
CA THR A 16 26.62 5.53 -7.81
C THR A 16 25.36 5.55 -8.66
N LEU A 17 24.19 5.22 -8.09
CA LEU A 17 22.91 5.22 -8.81
C LEU A 17 22.51 6.60 -9.31
N GLY A 18 22.92 7.68 -8.64
CA GLY A 18 22.67 9.03 -9.08
C GLY A 18 23.38 9.43 -10.38
N LEU A 19 24.40 8.66 -10.82
CA LEU A 19 25.15 8.88 -12.04
C LEU A 19 24.53 8.20 -13.27
N LEU A 20 23.63 7.24 -13.07
CA LEU A 20 22.97 6.52 -14.18
C LEU A 20 21.95 7.44 -14.85
N THR A 21 21.89 7.36 -16.19
CA THR A 21 20.81 7.99 -16.95
C THR A 21 19.51 7.18 -16.81
N ASP A 22 18.38 7.76 -17.22
CA ASP A 22 17.11 7.03 -17.20
C ASP A 22 17.12 5.85 -18.17
N GLU A 23 17.73 6.03 -19.35
CA GLU A 23 17.90 4.98 -20.37
C GLU A 23 18.70 3.80 -19.82
N GLN A 24 19.80 4.04 -19.11
CA GLN A 24 20.60 2.98 -18.48
C GLN A 24 19.80 2.20 -17.45
N ARG A 25 19.00 2.91 -16.59
CA ARG A 25 18.12 2.22 -15.63
C ARG A 25 17.09 1.37 -16.35
N ASN A 26 16.49 1.89 -17.43
CA ASN A 26 15.48 1.17 -18.20
C ASN A 26 16.05 -0.10 -18.84
N GLU A 27 17.23 -0.01 -19.44
CA GLU A 27 17.92 -1.15 -20.06
C GLU A 27 18.21 -2.25 -19.01
N ILE A 28 18.70 -1.87 -17.84
CA ILE A 28 18.98 -2.82 -16.75
C ILE A 28 17.69 -3.48 -16.23
N LEU A 29 16.61 -2.73 -16.04
CA LEU A 29 15.33 -3.30 -15.62
C LEU A 29 14.77 -4.28 -16.64
N GLN A 30 14.89 -3.97 -17.94
CA GLN A 30 14.49 -4.89 -19.01
C GLN A 30 15.35 -6.16 -19.00
N ALA A 31 16.66 -6.03 -18.82
CA ALA A 31 17.56 -7.18 -18.73
C ALA A 31 17.25 -8.08 -17.52
N VAL A 32 16.88 -7.49 -16.36
CA VAL A 32 16.42 -8.27 -15.19
C VAL A 32 15.09 -8.97 -15.50
N ALA A 33 14.13 -8.29 -16.15
CA ALA A 33 12.87 -8.90 -16.56
C ALA A 33 13.08 -10.09 -17.53
N ASP A 34 14.01 -9.96 -18.47
CA ASP A 34 14.37 -11.05 -19.38
C ASP A 34 15.05 -12.22 -18.66
N ALA A 35 15.92 -11.93 -17.69
CA ALA A 35 16.54 -12.95 -16.85
C ALA A 35 15.52 -13.72 -15.99
N ILE A 36 14.50 -13.04 -15.43
CA ILE A 36 13.40 -13.70 -14.68
C ILE A 36 12.71 -14.76 -15.54
N ILE A 37 12.44 -14.45 -16.81
CA ILE A 37 11.81 -15.39 -17.73
C ILE A 37 12.77 -16.53 -18.10
N ALA A 38 14.02 -16.21 -18.43
CA ALA A 38 15.02 -17.19 -18.83
C ALA A 38 15.36 -18.18 -17.69
N GLU A 39 15.39 -17.71 -16.46
CA GLU A 39 15.74 -18.52 -15.29
C GLU A 39 14.50 -18.98 -14.48
N SER A 40 13.28 -18.88 -15.04
CA SER A 40 12.05 -19.31 -14.38
C SER A 40 12.14 -20.70 -13.73
N PRO A 41 12.73 -21.74 -14.36
CA PRO A 41 12.84 -23.06 -13.71
C PRO A 41 13.64 -23.05 -12.40
N ALA A 42 14.71 -22.25 -12.32
CA ALA A 42 15.53 -22.13 -11.12
C ALA A 42 14.78 -21.37 -10.00
N LEU A 43 14.06 -20.30 -10.36
CA LEU A 43 13.23 -19.52 -9.42
C LEU A 43 12.07 -20.37 -8.86
N LEU A 44 11.39 -21.14 -9.72
CA LEU A 44 10.32 -22.06 -9.30
C LEU A 44 10.85 -23.18 -8.40
N LYS A 45 12.06 -23.69 -8.66
CA LYS A 45 12.70 -24.67 -7.80
C LYS A 45 12.95 -24.11 -6.39
N ALA A 46 13.51 -22.90 -6.30
CA ALA A 46 13.72 -22.24 -5.01
C ALA A 46 12.39 -21.97 -4.27
N ASN A 47 11.33 -21.59 -5.01
CA ASN A 47 10.01 -21.42 -4.44
C ASN A 47 9.40 -22.74 -3.93
N ALA A 48 9.60 -23.84 -4.62
CA ALA A 48 9.16 -25.14 -4.18
C ALA A 48 9.81 -25.56 -2.84
N GLU A 49 11.05 -25.15 -2.57
CA GLU A 49 11.72 -25.39 -1.28
C GLU A 49 11.05 -24.63 -0.13
N ASP A 50 10.55 -23.41 -0.37
CA ASP A 50 9.80 -22.65 0.61
C ASP A 50 8.39 -23.21 0.81
N LEU A 51 7.69 -23.54 -0.28
CA LEU A 51 6.34 -24.11 -0.24
C LEU A 51 6.31 -25.48 0.49
N ALA A 52 7.38 -26.27 0.38
CA ALA A 52 7.48 -27.56 1.08
C ALA A 52 7.50 -27.43 2.62
N LYS A 53 7.81 -26.24 3.14
CA LYS A 53 7.87 -25.96 4.59
C LYS A 53 6.56 -25.37 5.12
N MET A 54 5.59 -25.04 4.25
CA MET A 54 4.33 -24.39 4.64
C MET A 54 3.15 -25.35 4.40
N ASP A 55 2.24 -25.38 5.37
CA ASP A 55 0.98 -26.14 5.21
C ASP A 55 0.13 -25.48 4.10
N LYS A 56 -0.40 -26.30 3.19
CA LYS A 56 -1.28 -25.83 2.10
C LYS A 56 -2.57 -25.19 2.60
N ALA A 57 -3.02 -25.53 3.81
CA ALA A 57 -4.17 -24.90 4.46
C ALA A 57 -3.85 -23.51 5.05
N ASN A 58 -2.57 -23.13 5.10
CA ASN A 58 -2.18 -21.82 5.59
C ASN A 58 -2.67 -20.71 4.64
N PRO A 59 -3.39 -19.68 5.11
CA PRO A 59 -3.86 -18.55 4.28
C PRO A 59 -2.75 -17.81 3.53
N LEU A 60 -1.49 -17.93 3.98
CA LEU A 60 -0.32 -17.32 3.33
C LEU A 60 0.25 -18.15 2.19
N TYR A 61 -0.19 -19.42 2.03
CA TYR A 61 0.35 -20.34 1.02
C TYR A 61 0.21 -19.77 -0.41
N ASP A 62 -0.97 -19.27 -0.75
CA ASP A 62 -1.19 -18.67 -2.08
C ASP A 62 -0.30 -17.41 -2.31
N ARG A 63 -0.07 -16.63 -1.26
CA ARG A 63 0.81 -15.43 -1.35
C ARG A 63 2.28 -15.79 -1.56
N LEU A 64 2.70 -16.93 -1.02
CA LEU A 64 4.06 -17.46 -1.13
C LEU A 64 4.32 -18.09 -2.50
N GLN A 65 3.30 -18.64 -3.13
CA GLN A 65 3.43 -19.40 -4.35
C GLN A 65 3.86 -18.55 -5.56
N LEU A 66 4.92 -18.95 -6.25
CA LEU A 66 5.26 -18.51 -7.59
C LEU A 66 4.78 -19.57 -8.61
N THR A 67 4.35 -19.12 -9.77
CA THR A 67 4.01 -19.93 -10.94
C THR A 67 4.68 -19.30 -12.16
N GLU A 68 4.75 -20.02 -13.28
CA GLU A 68 5.25 -19.44 -14.54
C GLU A 68 4.49 -18.17 -14.91
N GLN A 69 3.17 -18.17 -14.76
CA GLN A 69 2.35 -16.99 -15.03
C GLN A 69 2.70 -15.83 -14.09
N ARG A 70 2.87 -16.08 -12.78
CA ARG A 70 3.26 -15.03 -11.83
C ARG A 70 4.66 -14.47 -12.11
N LEU A 71 5.59 -15.28 -12.59
CA LEU A 71 6.92 -14.80 -13.04
C LEU A 71 6.81 -13.95 -14.31
N GLN A 72 5.94 -14.34 -15.26
CA GLN A 72 5.63 -13.52 -16.42
C GLN A 72 5.01 -12.17 -16.04
N ASP A 73 4.07 -12.17 -15.10
CA ASP A 73 3.43 -10.97 -14.59
C ASP A 73 4.48 -10.04 -13.93
N ILE A 74 5.36 -10.58 -13.06
CA ILE A 74 6.47 -9.84 -12.44
C ILE A 74 7.40 -9.23 -13.49
N ALA A 75 7.79 -9.99 -14.51
CA ALA A 75 8.64 -9.48 -15.60
C ALA A 75 7.93 -8.40 -16.42
N SER A 76 6.62 -8.57 -16.66
CA SER A 76 5.80 -7.57 -17.35
C SER A 76 5.68 -6.28 -16.53
N ASP A 77 5.45 -6.36 -15.23
CA ASP A 77 5.37 -5.21 -14.33
C ASP A 77 6.71 -4.46 -14.27
N MET A 78 7.84 -5.19 -14.21
CA MET A 78 9.18 -4.58 -14.24
C MET A 78 9.46 -3.87 -15.57
N ARG A 79 9.08 -4.47 -16.71
CA ARG A 79 9.16 -3.80 -18.01
C ARG A 79 8.28 -2.57 -18.06
N HIS A 80 7.08 -2.64 -17.48
CA HIS A 80 6.21 -1.47 -17.39
C HIS A 80 6.85 -0.35 -16.56
N VAL A 81 7.42 -0.65 -15.39
CA VAL A 81 8.16 0.33 -14.57
C VAL A 81 9.29 0.99 -15.38
N SER A 82 10.00 0.23 -16.25
CA SER A 82 11.04 0.81 -17.09
C SER A 82 10.52 1.85 -18.08
N THR A 83 9.25 1.81 -18.47
CA THR A 83 8.63 2.78 -19.38
C THR A 83 8.08 4.03 -18.68
N LEU A 84 7.95 4.00 -17.37
CA LEU A 84 7.45 5.15 -16.61
C LEU A 84 8.47 6.31 -16.65
N PRO A 85 8.01 7.56 -16.66
CA PRO A 85 8.91 8.71 -16.59
C PRO A 85 9.68 8.71 -15.26
N SER A 86 10.99 8.98 -15.36
CA SER A 86 11.82 9.11 -14.15
C SER A 86 11.38 10.34 -13.32
N PRO A 87 11.21 10.20 -12.01
CA PRO A 87 10.95 11.35 -11.15
C PRO A 87 12.20 12.21 -10.92
N LEU A 88 13.41 11.68 -11.19
CA LEU A 88 14.67 12.31 -10.84
C LEU A 88 14.95 13.54 -11.70
N GLY A 89 15.42 14.61 -11.06
CA GLY A 89 15.72 15.86 -11.74
C GLY A 89 14.49 16.71 -12.10
N LYS A 90 13.27 16.23 -11.83
CA LYS A 90 12.04 17.02 -12.02
C LYS A 90 12.12 18.30 -11.22
N VAL A 91 11.97 19.43 -11.91
CA VAL A 91 11.96 20.75 -11.26
C VAL A 91 10.59 20.98 -10.62
N LEU A 92 10.56 20.96 -9.29
CA LEU A 92 9.33 21.13 -8.48
C LEU A 92 9.04 22.62 -8.20
N LYS A 93 10.08 23.48 -8.20
CA LYS A 93 9.98 24.92 -8.02
C LYS A 93 11.18 25.58 -8.67
N ASP A 94 10.95 26.70 -9.36
CA ASP A 94 11.96 27.53 -9.98
C ASP A 94 11.68 29.01 -9.64
N LYS A 95 12.69 29.73 -9.17
CA LYS A 95 12.54 31.14 -8.81
C LYS A 95 13.90 31.86 -8.84
N THR A 96 13.94 33.05 -9.45
CA THR A 96 15.03 34.00 -9.29
C THR A 96 14.64 35.03 -8.24
N LEU A 97 15.50 35.25 -7.25
CA LEU A 97 15.31 36.28 -6.21
C LEU A 97 15.73 37.68 -6.71
N GLU A 98 15.27 38.72 -6.00
CA GLU A 98 15.61 40.13 -6.33
C GLU A 98 17.11 40.38 -6.33
N ASN A 99 17.87 39.68 -5.48
CA ASN A 99 19.33 39.76 -5.42
C ASN A 99 20.05 38.98 -6.52
N GLY A 100 19.31 38.36 -7.45
CA GLY A 100 19.86 37.59 -8.58
C GLY A 100 20.20 36.13 -8.30
N LEU A 101 19.97 35.61 -7.07
CA LEU A 101 20.12 34.17 -6.81
C LEU A 101 19.01 33.37 -7.52
N HIS A 102 19.42 32.38 -8.31
CA HIS A 102 18.50 31.44 -8.96
C HIS A 102 18.35 30.18 -8.12
N LEU A 103 17.13 29.86 -7.71
CA LEU A 103 16.78 28.75 -6.83
C LEU A 103 15.92 27.74 -7.58
N GLN A 104 16.37 26.50 -7.64
CA GLN A 104 15.57 25.39 -8.14
C GLN A 104 15.41 24.34 -7.06
N ARG A 105 14.18 23.86 -6.85
CA ARG A 105 13.90 22.67 -6.03
C ARG A 105 13.73 21.49 -6.96
N VAL A 106 14.60 20.50 -6.87
CA VAL A 106 14.62 19.35 -7.78
C VAL A 106 14.41 18.05 -7.02
N ALA A 107 13.68 17.12 -7.62
CA ALA A 107 13.48 15.78 -7.08
C ALA A 107 14.77 14.97 -7.12
N VAL A 108 15.06 14.26 -6.03
CA VAL A 108 16.24 13.39 -5.87
C VAL A 108 15.84 12.12 -5.10
N PRO A 109 16.61 11.01 -5.20
CA PRO A 109 16.33 9.81 -4.42
C PRO A 109 16.47 10.10 -2.91
N PHE A 110 15.78 9.31 -2.07
CA PHE A 110 16.06 9.28 -0.62
C PHE A 110 17.49 8.79 -0.36
N GLY A 111 17.93 7.77 -1.11
CA GLY A 111 19.24 7.13 -0.97
C GLY A 111 19.13 5.64 -0.75
N VAL A 112 18.92 5.19 0.48
CA VAL A 112 18.74 3.77 0.83
C VAL A 112 17.36 3.56 1.43
N ILE A 113 16.53 2.74 0.78
CA ILE A 113 15.20 2.35 1.26
C ILE A 113 15.26 0.95 1.84
N GLY A 114 14.86 0.82 3.09
CA GLY A 114 14.66 -0.46 3.75
C GLY A 114 13.24 -0.97 3.55
N MET A 115 13.07 -2.23 3.13
CA MET A 115 11.77 -2.87 2.99
C MET A 115 11.69 -4.09 3.89
N ILE A 116 10.70 -4.12 4.79
CA ILE A 116 10.38 -5.30 5.63
C ILE A 116 9.08 -5.89 5.14
N TYR A 117 9.09 -7.17 4.73
CA TYR A 117 7.91 -7.82 4.14
C TYR A 117 7.77 -9.29 4.54
N GLU A 118 6.52 -9.77 4.52
CA GLU A 118 6.15 -11.14 4.85
C GLU A 118 5.85 -11.93 3.58
N ALA A 119 6.04 -13.25 3.59
CA ALA A 119 5.61 -14.30 2.66
C ALA A 119 5.15 -13.86 1.24
N ARG A 120 5.91 -13.00 0.56
CA ARG A 120 5.57 -12.46 -0.77
C ARG A 120 6.83 -12.33 -1.64
N PRO A 121 7.27 -13.40 -2.33
CA PRO A 121 8.49 -13.36 -3.15
C PRO A 121 8.48 -12.29 -4.24
N ASN A 122 7.30 -11.94 -4.80
CA ASN A 122 7.16 -10.87 -5.80
C ASN A 122 7.64 -9.51 -5.29
N VAL A 123 7.50 -9.23 -3.99
CA VAL A 123 7.90 -7.94 -3.40
C VAL A 123 9.39 -7.66 -3.58
N THR A 124 10.23 -8.69 -3.63
CA THR A 124 11.66 -8.55 -3.94
C THR A 124 11.88 -7.82 -5.27
N TYR A 125 11.15 -8.21 -6.30
CA TYR A 125 11.27 -7.65 -7.65
C TYR A 125 10.56 -6.29 -7.77
N ASP A 126 9.38 -6.16 -7.17
CA ASP A 126 8.60 -4.91 -7.18
C ASP A 126 9.40 -3.78 -6.52
N VAL A 127 9.96 -4.04 -5.34
CA VAL A 127 10.76 -3.06 -4.59
C VAL A 127 12.05 -2.73 -5.33
N PHE A 128 12.75 -3.73 -5.87
CA PHE A 128 13.95 -3.50 -6.65
C PHE A 128 13.64 -2.58 -7.84
N SER A 129 12.61 -2.89 -8.63
CA SER A 129 12.29 -2.14 -9.84
C SER A 129 11.97 -0.67 -9.53
N LEU A 130 11.14 -0.42 -8.52
CA LEU A 130 10.75 0.93 -8.13
C LEU A 130 11.91 1.72 -7.50
N CYS A 131 12.67 1.10 -6.59
CA CYS A 131 13.83 1.73 -5.98
C CYS A 131 14.90 2.04 -7.03
N PHE A 132 15.25 1.10 -7.89
CA PHE A 132 16.28 1.28 -8.91
C PHE A 132 15.88 2.34 -9.93
N LYS A 133 14.64 2.34 -10.42
CA LYS A 133 14.12 3.36 -11.34
C LYS A 133 14.15 4.76 -10.74
N SER A 134 13.84 4.90 -9.45
CA SER A 134 13.88 6.17 -8.71
C SER A 134 15.27 6.51 -8.13
N GLY A 135 16.32 5.75 -8.48
CA GLY A 135 17.70 6.00 -8.07
C GLY A 135 18.02 5.67 -6.62
N ASN A 136 17.17 4.89 -5.96
CA ASN A 136 17.41 4.41 -4.59
C ASN A 136 18.06 3.02 -4.60
N ALA A 137 18.99 2.80 -3.68
CA ALA A 137 19.38 1.44 -3.28
C ALA A 137 18.33 0.88 -2.31
N CYS A 138 18.19 -0.45 -2.24
CA CYS A 138 17.25 -1.07 -1.32
C CYS A 138 17.89 -2.15 -0.45
N VAL A 139 17.48 -2.17 0.82
CA VAL A 139 17.78 -3.22 1.79
C VAL A 139 16.49 -3.99 2.03
N LEU A 140 16.49 -5.25 1.64
CA LEU A 140 15.35 -6.15 1.71
C LEU A 140 15.45 -7.04 2.96
N LYS A 141 14.37 -7.09 3.75
CA LYS A 141 14.25 -7.98 4.89
C LYS A 141 12.96 -8.78 4.75
N GLY A 142 13.04 -9.91 4.04
CA GLY A 142 11.95 -10.86 3.87
C GLY A 142 11.67 -11.70 5.12
N GLY A 143 10.48 -12.32 5.16
CA GLY A 143 10.16 -13.36 6.13
C GLY A 143 10.91 -14.66 5.85
N LYS A 144 11.08 -15.49 6.89
CA LYS A 144 11.75 -16.80 6.76
C LYS A 144 11.04 -17.76 5.82
N ASP A 145 9.73 -17.60 5.65
CA ASP A 145 8.89 -18.49 4.85
C ASP A 145 9.17 -18.36 3.33
N ALA A 146 9.76 -17.24 2.88
CA ALA A 146 10.09 -16.96 1.49
C ALA A 146 11.61 -16.85 1.25
N ASN A 147 12.43 -17.37 2.15
CA ASN A 147 13.87 -17.09 2.15
C ASN A 147 14.60 -17.66 0.92
N ALA A 148 14.29 -18.87 0.48
CA ALA A 148 14.92 -19.46 -0.71
C ALA A 148 14.51 -18.69 -1.98
N SER A 149 13.23 -18.35 -2.11
CA SER A 149 12.71 -17.56 -3.23
C SER A 149 13.34 -16.17 -3.29
N ASN A 150 13.41 -15.47 -2.15
CA ASN A 150 14.00 -14.12 -2.07
C ASN A 150 15.50 -14.14 -2.41
N SER A 151 16.24 -15.13 -1.89
CA SER A 151 17.68 -15.29 -2.17
C SER A 151 17.93 -15.54 -3.65
N ALA A 152 17.19 -16.47 -4.28
CA ALA A 152 17.31 -16.74 -5.70
C ALA A 152 17.00 -15.50 -6.56
N GLY A 153 15.98 -14.73 -6.18
CA GLY A 153 15.62 -13.49 -6.87
C GLY A 153 16.72 -12.43 -6.77
N VAL A 154 17.26 -12.18 -5.57
CA VAL A 154 18.34 -11.21 -5.37
C VAL A 154 19.63 -11.65 -6.07
N GLU A 155 19.98 -12.94 -6.04
CA GLU A 155 21.14 -13.47 -6.77
C GLU A 155 21.02 -13.29 -8.28
N LEU A 156 19.83 -13.49 -8.86
CA LEU A 156 19.56 -13.21 -10.26
C LEU A 156 19.80 -11.72 -10.56
N ILE A 157 19.22 -10.82 -9.76
CA ILE A 157 19.40 -9.37 -9.93
C ILE A 157 20.88 -9.01 -9.84
N HIS A 158 21.63 -9.55 -8.88
CA HIS A 158 23.07 -9.31 -8.75
C HIS A 158 23.85 -9.71 -10.01
N ARG A 159 23.56 -10.89 -10.56
CA ARG A 159 24.24 -11.33 -11.81
C ARG A 159 24.02 -10.35 -12.95
N VAL A 160 22.78 -9.88 -13.14
CA VAL A 160 22.47 -8.89 -14.17
C VAL A 160 23.19 -7.57 -13.89
N LEU A 161 23.11 -7.03 -12.67
CA LEU A 161 23.77 -5.77 -12.29
C LEU A 161 25.28 -5.81 -12.58
N ILE A 162 25.94 -6.92 -12.26
CA ILE A 162 27.38 -7.11 -12.50
C ILE A 162 27.70 -7.04 -14.02
N THR A 163 26.85 -7.58 -14.90
CA THR A 163 27.07 -7.49 -16.36
C THR A 163 27.03 -6.05 -16.89
N PHE A 164 26.32 -5.17 -16.20
CA PHE A 164 26.26 -3.73 -16.50
C PHE A 164 27.30 -2.90 -15.71
N GLY A 165 28.19 -3.55 -14.94
CA GLY A 165 29.20 -2.85 -14.12
C GLY A 165 28.63 -2.11 -12.93
N ILE A 166 27.42 -2.45 -12.49
CA ILE A 166 26.77 -1.86 -11.31
C ILE A 166 27.14 -2.66 -10.06
N ASP A 167 27.45 -1.96 -8.98
CA ASP A 167 27.71 -2.58 -7.68
C ASP A 167 26.46 -3.34 -7.20
N PRO A 168 26.50 -4.67 -7.04
CA PRO A 168 25.36 -5.46 -6.61
C PRO A 168 24.84 -5.07 -5.22
N ASN A 169 25.63 -4.40 -4.39
CA ASN A 169 25.17 -3.92 -3.08
C ASN A 169 24.06 -2.86 -3.16
N VAL A 170 23.67 -2.37 -4.35
CA VAL A 170 22.49 -1.50 -4.53
C VAL A 170 21.18 -2.22 -4.19
N VAL A 171 21.17 -3.56 -4.18
CA VAL A 171 20.10 -4.37 -3.62
C VAL A 171 20.70 -5.42 -2.69
N THR A 172 20.29 -5.43 -1.43
CA THR A 172 20.85 -6.32 -0.42
C THR A 172 19.74 -7.01 0.36
N LEU A 173 19.77 -8.34 0.41
CA LEU A 173 18.88 -9.15 1.24
C LEU A 173 19.54 -9.42 2.60
N LEU A 174 18.86 -9.05 3.67
CA LEU A 174 19.29 -9.36 5.03
C LEU A 174 18.88 -10.77 5.45
N PRO A 175 19.57 -11.37 6.44
CA PRO A 175 19.15 -12.61 7.06
C PRO A 175 17.68 -12.54 7.55
N ALA A 176 16.94 -13.63 7.39
CA ALA A 176 15.52 -13.70 7.77
C ALA A 176 15.32 -13.90 9.29
N THR A 177 16.08 -13.16 10.12
CA THR A 177 16.05 -13.23 11.59
C THR A 177 15.42 -11.97 12.21
N HIS A 178 15.01 -12.06 13.47
CA HIS A 178 14.48 -10.90 14.22
C HIS A 178 15.57 -9.90 14.55
N GLU A 179 16.78 -10.37 14.82
CA GLU A 179 17.96 -9.55 15.11
C GLU A 179 18.29 -8.64 13.90
N ALA A 180 18.29 -9.20 12.68
CA ALA A 180 18.50 -8.43 11.46
C ALA A 180 17.42 -7.35 11.26
N THR A 181 16.15 -7.64 11.63
CA THR A 181 15.10 -6.61 11.65
C THR A 181 15.43 -5.49 12.63
N GLY A 182 15.81 -5.84 13.85
CA GLY A 182 16.19 -4.85 14.88
C GLY A 182 17.39 -4.01 14.46
N GLU A 183 18.43 -4.61 13.85
CA GLU A 183 19.58 -3.87 13.34
C GLU A 183 19.20 -2.91 12.21
N MET A 184 18.36 -3.36 11.28
CA MET A 184 17.85 -2.53 10.18
C MET A 184 17.06 -1.32 10.68
N LEU A 185 16.15 -1.51 11.63
CA LEU A 185 15.34 -0.42 12.23
C LEU A 185 16.18 0.58 13.03
N ASN A 186 17.38 0.19 13.48
CA ASN A 186 18.34 1.04 14.19
C ASN A 186 19.49 1.56 13.31
N ALA A 187 19.49 1.31 12.01
CA ALA A 187 20.57 1.66 11.08
C ALA A 187 20.57 3.15 10.68
N VAL A 188 20.45 4.05 11.66
CA VAL A 188 20.47 5.51 11.45
C VAL A 188 21.76 5.94 10.74
N GLY A 189 21.62 6.78 9.72
CA GLY A 189 22.72 7.25 8.87
C GLY A 189 23.08 6.31 7.72
N TYR A 190 22.55 5.08 7.71
CA TYR A 190 22.73 4.11 6.62
C TYR A 190 21.44 3.89 5.83
N ILE A 191 20.31 3.75 6.50
CA ILE A 191 18.98 3.63 5.90
C ILE A 191 18.28 4.98 6.06
N ASP A 192 17.80 5.52 4.95
CA ASP A 192 17.18 6.84 4.89
C ASP A 192 15.65 6.77 5.09
N LEU A 193 15.06 5.63 4.75
CA LEU A 193 13.62 5.37 4.87
C LEU A 193 13.37 3.88 5.03
N CYS A 194 12.44 3.48 5.91
CA CYS A 194 11.96 2.11 6.04
C CYS A 194 10.47 2.04 5.71
N ILE A 195 10.07 1.03 4.94
CA ILE A 195 8.67 0.78 4.56
C ILE A 195 8.31 -0.66 4.98
N PRO A 196 7.46 -0.86 6.00
CA PRO A 196 6.95 -2.17 6.35
C PRO A 196 5.81 -2.58 5.42
N ARG A 197 5.78 -3.86 4.99
CA ARG A 197 4.73 -4.45 4.17
C ARG A 197 4.27 -5.80 4.72
N GLY A 198 3.20 -5.80 5.49
CA GLY A 198 2.70 -7.01 6.15
C GLY A 198 1.43 -6.75 6.95
N GLY A 199 1.13 -7.64 7.88
CA GLY A 199 -0.02 -7.48 8.77
C GLY A 199 0.18 -6.35 9.79
N LYS A 200 -0.94 -5.91 10.39
CA LYS A 200 -1.00 -4.82 11.38
C LYS A 200 0.03 -4.95 12.52
N LYS A 201 0.31 -6.20 12.96
CA LYS A 201 1.32 -6.48 14.00
C LYS A 201 2.74 -6.07 13.58
N LEU A 202 3.13 -6.39 12.33
CA LEU A 202 4.43 -6.00 11.78
C LEU A 202 4.54 -4.48 11.62
N ILE A 203 3.51 -3.85 11.08
CA ILE A 203 3.48 -2.41 10.84
C ILE A 203 3.61 -1.66 12.17
N ASN A 204 2.81 -2.01 13.18
CA ASN A 204 2.88 -1.43 14.51
C ASN A 204 4.26 -1.64 15.15
N PHE A 205 4.82 -2.86 15.06
CA PHE A 205 6.14 -3.16 15.59
C PHE A 205 7.23 -2.26 14.95
N VAL A 206 7.21 -2.11 13.64
CA VAL A 206 8.17 -1.25 12.92
C VAL A 206 8.01 0.21 13.34
N ARG A 207 6.78 0.73 13.36
CA ARG A 207 6.48 2.10 13.79
C ARG A 207 6.99 2.39 15.20
N ASP A 208 6.71 1.47 16.14
CA ASP A 208 6.98 1.69 17.56
C ASP A 208 8.46 1.47 17.92
N THR A 209 9.24 0.77 17.05
CA THR A 209 10.62 0.35 17.36
C THR A 209 11.67 1.08 16.51
N ALA A 210 11.32 1.55 15.31
CA ALA A 210 12.28 2.13 14.39
C ALA A 210 12.86 3.45 14.89
N LYS A 211 14.18 3.61 14.73
CA LYS A 211 14.88 4.89 14.84
C LYS A 211 15.16 5.54 13.49
N VAL A 212 15.07 4.78 12.41
CA VAL A 212 15.08 5.30 11.05
C VAL A 212 13.69 5.83 10.70
N PRO A 213 13.55 6.81 9.78
CA PRO A 213 12.26 7.27 9.29
C PRO A 213 11.44 6.11 8.71
N VAL A 214 10.13 6.10 8.98
CA VAL A 214 9.21 5.04 8.50
C VAL A 214 8.07 5.68 7.73
N ILE A 215 7.70 5.09 6.59
CA ILE A 215 6.41 5.32 5.96
C ILE A 215 5.55 4.07 6.16
N GLU A 216 4.47 4.22 6.91
CA GLU A 216 3.56 3.12 7.20
C GLU A 216 2.62 2.87 6.02
N THR A 217 2.47 1.59 5.66
CA THR A 217 1.37 1.14 4.82
C THR A 217 0.25 0.66 5.75
N GLY A 218 -0.71 1.54 6.03
CA GLY A 218 -1.75 1.29 7.04
C GLY A 218 -2.74 0.18 6.66
N ALA A 219 -3.40 -0.40 7.66
CA ALA A 219 -4.60 -1.19 7.46
C ALA A 219 -5.73 -0.30 6.92
N GLY A 220 -6.53 -0.80 6.00
CA GLY A 220 -7.66 -0.07 5.44
C GLY A 220 -8.95 -0.41 6.19
N VAL A 221 -9.44 0.48 7.07
CA VAL A 221 -10.84 0.44 7.53
C VAL A 221 -11.58 1.50 6.73
N VAL A 222 -12.42 1.04 5.80
CA VAL A 222 -12.95 1.83 4.68
C VAL A 222 -14.46 2.00 4.83
N HIS A 223 -14.94 3.24 4.68
CA HIS A 223 -16.37 3.54 4.75
C HIS A 223 -16.92 4.04 3.41
N CYS A 224 -18.23 3.79 3.22
CA CYS A 224 -19.02 4.43 2.21
C CYS A 224 -20.26 5.03 2.88
N TYR A 225 -20.45 6.33 2.78
CA TYR A 225 -21.64 7.01 3.26
C TYR A 225 -22.67 7.14 2.14
N PHE A 226 -23.84 6.51 2.33
CA PHE A 226 -25.00 6.68 1.47
C PHE A 226 -25.90 7.78 2.05
N ASP A 227 -25.83 8.94 1.42
CA ASP A 227 -26.51 10.16 1.86
C ASP A 227 -28.01 10.13 1.59
N LYS A 228 -28.75 11.07 2.22
CA LYS A 228 -30.19 11.27 2.00
C LYS A 228 -30.52 11.53 0.52
N ASP A 229 -29.64 12.20 -0.21
CA ASP A 229 -29.77 12.54 -1.64
C ASP A 229 -28.98 11.58 -2.55
N GLY A 230 -28.63 10.38 -2.04
CA GLY A 230 -27.92 9.35 -2.80
C GLY A 230 -28.79 8.73 -3.91
N ASP A 231 -28.23 8.53 -5.10
CA ASP A 231 -28.88 7.77 -6.16
C ASP A 231 -28.83 6.28 -5.84
N LEU A 232 -29.99 5.61 -5.85
CA LEU A 232 -30.15 4.23 -5.39
C LEU A 232 -29.37 3.24 -6.28
N GLU A 233 -29.52 3.34 -7.59
CA GLU A 233 -28.90 2.42 -8.54
C GLU A 233 -27.37 2.62 -8.60
N MET A 234 -26.92 3.87 -8.52
CA MET A 234 -25.50 4.19 -8.41
C MET A 234 -24.92 3.64 -7.10
N GLY A 235 -25.61 3.86 -5.97
CA GLY A 235 -25.19 3.35 -4.66
C GLY A 235 -25.06 1.83 -4.64
N LYS A 236 -26.04 1.10 -5.17
CA LYS A 236 -26.02 -0.36 -5.33
C LYS A 236 -24.76 -0.83 -6.06
N ARG A 237 -24.44 -0.22 -7.21
CA ARG A 237 -23.25 -0.58 -8.00
C ARG A 237 -21.96 -0.26 -7.25
N ILE A 238 -21.86 0.91 -6.61
CA ILE A 238 -20.69 1.36 -5.88
C ILE A 238 -20.41 0.45 -4.68
N ILE A 239 -21.41 0.20 -3.82
CA ILE A 239 -21.29 -0.62 -2.62
C ILE A 239 -20.91 -2.06 -2.97
N THR A 240 -21.60 -2.65 -3.97
CA THR A 240 -21.28 -4.01 -4.43
C THR A 240 -19.87 -4.10 -4.98
N ASN A 241 -19.44 -3.15 -5.81
CA ASN A 241 -18.08 -3.13 -6.36
C ASN A 241 -17.03 -2.94 -5.26
N ALA A 242 -17.23 -1.94 -4.37
CA ALA A 242 -16.29 -1.63 -3.30
C ALA A 242 -16.07 -2.82 -2.36
N LYS A 243 -17.12 -3.62 -2.07
CA LYS A 243 -16.99 -4.80 -1.22
C LYS A 243 -16.56 -6.05 -1.97
N CYS A 244 -17.22 -6.37 -3.09
CA CYS A 244 -17.19 -7.72 -3.64
C CYS A 244 -16.15 -7.94 -4.76
N ARG A 245 -15.53 -6.88 -5.30
CA ARG A 245 -14.54 -7.01 -6.37
C ARG A 245 -13.31 -7.83 -5.91
N ARG A 246 -12.77 -7.49 -4.73
CA ARG A 246 -11.66 -8.19 -4.10
C ARG A 246 -11.61 -7.85 -2.62
N VAL A 247 -11.91 -8.81 -1.76
CA VAL A 247 -12.04 -8.58 -0.31
C VAL A 247 -10.72 -8.54 0.45
N SER A 248 -9.65 -9.12 -0.11
CA SER A 248 -8.36 -9.28 0.57
C SER A 248 -7.42 -8.08 0.40
N VAL A 249 -7.94 -6.92 0.01
CA VAL A 249 -7.19 -5.68 -0.20
C VAL A 249 -7.67 -4.58 0.75
N CYS A 250 -6.76 -3.65 1.09
CA CYS A 250 -6.99 -2.60 2.07
C CYS A 250 -7.98 -1.50 1.64
N ASN A 251 -8.39 -1.46 0.36
CA ASN A 251 -9.37 -0.52 -0.17
C ASN A 251 -10.79 -1.11 -0.27
N ALA A 252 -10.98 -2.36 0.19
CA ALA A 252 -12.30 -3.00 0.20
C ALA A 252 -13.20 -2.37 1.26
N LEU A 253 -14.49 -2.19 0.93
CA LEU A 253 -15.46 -1.59 1.84
C LEU A 253 -15.65 -2.43 3.11
N ASP A 254 -15.50 -1.81 4.28
CA ASP A 254 -15.68 -2.46 5.58
C ASP A 254 -16.95 -2.02 6.30
N CYS A 255 -17.40 -0.79 6.08
CA CYS A 255 -18.61 -0.27 6.70
C CYS A 255 -19.40 0.64 5.74
N LEU A 256 -20.68 0.32 5.57
CA LEU A 256 -21.66 1.20 4.94
C LEU A 256 -22.32 2.06 6.03
N LEU A 257 -22.21 3.38 5.90
CA LEU A 257 -22.99 4.33 6.68
C LEU A 257 -24.21 4.72 5.84
N ILE A 258 -25.40 4.59 6.39
CA ILE A 258 -26.64 4.94 5.66
C ILE A 258 -27.43 6.01 6.42
N HIS A 259 -27.83 7.05 5.71
CA HIS A 259 -28.72 8.05 6.28
C HIS A 259 -30.07 7.44 6.66
N GLU A 260 -30.58 7.72 7.86
CA GLU A 260 -31.80 7.06 8.40
C GLU A 260 -33.03 7.20 7.51
N SER A 261 -33.16 8.31 6.77
CA SER A 261 -34.28 8.50 5.83
C SER A 261 -34.22 7.55 4.61
N ARG A 262 -33.11 6.85 4.42
CA ARG A 262 -32.88 5.95 3.30
C ARG A 262 -32.80 4.47 3.72
N LEU A 263 -33.17 4.16 4.95
CA LEU A 263 -33.17 2.78 5.46
C LEU A 263 -34.01 1.82 4.61
N SER A 264 -35.14 2.30 4.07
CA SER A 264 -35.99 1.51 3.16
C SER A 264 -35.29 1.05 1.86
N ASP A 265 -34.17 1.68 1.50
CA ASP A 265 -33.41 1.34 0.30
C ASP A 265 -32.40 0.19 0.54
N LEU A 266 -32.13 -0.16 1.80
CA LEU A 266 -31.16 -1.21 2.15
C LEU A 266 -31.38 -2.53 1.43
N PRO A 267 -32.61 -3.07 1.27
CA PRO A 267 -32.82 -4.30 0.53
C PRO A 267 -32.26 -4.26 -0.89
N VAL A 268 -32.47 -3.14 -1.60
CA VAL A 268 -31.98 -2.94 -2.97
C VAL A 268 -30.49 -2.70 -3.00
N LEU A 269 -29.95 -1.85 -2.10
CA LEU A 269 -28.52 -1.58 -2.00
C LEU A 269 -27.70 -2.86 -1.70
N CYS A 270 -28.29 -3.80 -0.96
CA CYS A 270 -27.62 -5.03 -0.53
C CYS A 270 -27.83 -6.24 -1.47
N GLU A 271 -28.63 -6.12 -2.55
CA GLU A 271 -28.87 -7.25 -3.47
C GLU A 271 -27.58 -7.89 -3.99
N GLY A 272 -26.65 -7.10 -4.52
CA GLY A 272 -25.37 -7.59 -5.03
C GLY A 272 -24.46 -8.18 -3.93
N LEU A 273 -24.61 -7.73 -2.69
CA LEU A 273 -23.93 -8.31 -1.54
C LEU A 273 -24.48 -9.71 -1.18
N ALA A 274 -25.80 -9.86 -1.25
CA ALA A 274 -26.46 -11.14 -1.03
C ALA A 274 -26.06 -12.20 -2.08
N GLU A 275 -26.04 -11.82 -3.36
CA GLU A 275 -25.58 -12.68 -4.46
C GLU A 275 -24.14 -13.18 -4.25
N LYS A 276 -23.29 -12.35 -3.66
CA LYS A 276 -21.88 -12.68 -3.34
C LYS A 276 -21.70 -13.30 -1.96
N GLN A 277 -22.78 -13.66 -1.27
CA GLN A 277 -22.77 -14.29 0.05
C GLN A 277 -22.02 -13.47 1.11
N THR A 278 -22.16 -12.15 1.08
CA THR A 278 -21.52 -11.25 2.04
C THR A 278 -22.26 -11.29 3.38
N LYS A 279 -21.54 -11.49 4.47
CA LYS A 279 -22.11 -11.39 5.83
C LYS A 279 -22.24 -9.93 6.22
N ILE A 280 -23.40 -9.53 6.67
CA ILE A 280 -23.71 -8.17 7.14
C ILE A 280 -23.86 -8.16 8.65
N HIS A 281 -23.14 -7.26 9.31
CA HIS A 281 -23.23 -6.95 10.72
C HIS A 281 -23.92 -5.59 10.88
N ALA A 282 -25.23 -5.60 11.00
CA ALA A 282 -26.06 -4.39 10.99
C ALA A 282 -26.37 -3.87 12.40
N ASP A 283 -26.44 -2.55 12.56
CA ASP A 283 -27.01 -1.97 13.77
C ASP A 283 -28.52 -2.28 13.90
N ALA A 284 -29.12 -1.97 15.03
CA ALA A 284 -30.50 -2.37 15.32
C ALA A 284 -31.50 -1.89 14.26
N LYS A 285 -31.38 -0.63 13.76
CA LYS A 285 -32.30 -0.06 12.76
C LYS A 285 -32.12 -0.75 11.39
N ALA A 286 -30.89 -0.88 10.92
CA ALA A 286 -30.58 -1.53 9.65
C ALA A 286 -30.92 -3.04 9.68
N TYR A 287 -30.71 -3.71 10.82
CA TYR A 287 -31.05 -5.12 10.99
C TYR A 287 -32.55 -5.37 10.83
N GLU A 288 -33.40 -4.58 11.47
CA GLU A 288 -34.86 -4.76 11.36
C GLU A 288 -35.38 -4.54 9.93
N VAL A 289 -34.77 -3.63 9.16
CA VAL A 289 -35.14 -3.41 7.75
C VAL A 289 -34.67 -4.56 6.85
N LEU A 290 -33.47 -5.10 7.10
CA LEU A 290 -32.95 -6.20 6.30
C LEU A 290 -33.54 -7.56 6.64
N LYS A 291 -34.10 -7.73 7.84
CA LYS A 291 -34.74 -8.95 8.29
C LYS A 291 -35.89 -9.35 7.35
N GLY A 292 -35.79 -10.58 6.80
CA GLY A 292 -36.75 -11.09 5.79
C GLY A 292 -36.53 -10.57 4.36
N HIS A 293 -35.56 -9.64 4.15
CA HIS A 293 -35.14 -9.14 2.85
C HIS A 293 -33.69 -9.49 2.47
N TYR A 294 -32.92 -9.94 3.45
CA TYR A 294 -31.55 -10.43 3.28
C TYR A 294 -31.46 -11.88 3.83
N PRO A 295 -30.60 -12.77 3.30
CA PRO A 295 -30.50 -14.14 3.78
C PRO A 295 -30.20 -14.20 5.29
N ASP A 296 -31.06 -14.88 6.07
CA ASP A 296 -30.94 -14.96 7.53
C ASP A 296 -29.60 -15.52 8.02
N THR A 297 -28.98 -16.43 7.22
CA THR A 297 -27.68 -17.02 7.54
C THR A 297 -26.50 -16.05 7.36
N LEU A 298 -26.73 -14.91 6.72
CA LEU A 298 -25.73 -13.89 6.40
C LEU A 298 -25.98 -12.57 7.12
N LEU A 299 -27.08 -12.43 7.88
CA LEU A 299 -27.45 -11.21 8.60
C LEU A 299 -27.26 -11.36 10.11
N TYR A 300 -26.46 -10.52 10.69
CA TYR A 300 -26.11 -10.53 12.10
C TYR A 300 -26.33 -9.16 12.73
N LYS A 301 -26.69 -9.12 14.02
CA LYS A 301 -26.67 -7.87 14.80
C LYS A 301 -25.22 -7.50 15.12
N ALA A 302 -24.87 -6.25 14.88
CA ALA A 302 -23.52 -5.74 15.12
C ALA A 302 -23.08 -5.91 16.58
N GLU A 303 -23.96 -5.63 17.54
CA GLU A 303 -23.68 -5.75 18.98
C GLU A 303 -23.33 -7.18 19.40
N GLU A 304 -24.09 -8.18 18.91
CA GLU A 304 -23.83 -9.59 19.19
C GLU A 304 -22.52 -10.06 18.54
N SER A 305 -22.23 -9.57 17.34
CA SER A 305 -20.99 -9.87 16.65
C SER A 305 -19.79 -9.24 17.34
N GLU A 306 -19.88 -7.99 17.78
CA GLU A 306 -18.83 -7.32 18.52
C GLU A 306 -18.51 -8.02 19.84
N ALA A 307 -19.55 -8.46 20.58
CA ALA A 307 -19.35 -9.22 21.82
C ALA A 307 -18.54 -10.51 21.58
N LYS A 308 -18.90 -11.30 20.54
CA LYS A 308 -18.17 -12.51 20.17
C LYS A 308 -16.74 -12.23 19.72
N MET A 309 -16.52 -11.15 18.97
CA MET A 309 -15.19 -10.76 18.54
C MET A 309 -14.29 -10.38 19.72
N LYS A 310 -14.83 -9.65 20.71
CA LYS A 310 -14.10 -9.28 21.94
C LYS A 310 -13.81 -10.48 22.84
N GLU A 311 -14.69 -11.48 22.87
CA GLU A 311 -14.44 -12.76 23.56
C GLU A 311 -13.28 -13.53 22.90
N ALA A 312 -13.19 -13.50 21.56
CA ALA A 312 -12.15 -14.19 20.81
C ALA A 312 -10.81 -13.46 20.84
N ASP A 313 -10.81 -12.13 20.79
CA ASP A 313 -9.61 -11.27 20.88
C ASP A 313 -9.93 -9.99 21.66
N ALA A 314 -9.38 -9.87 22.84
CA ALA A 314 -9.53 -8.70 23.71
C ALA A 314 -8.96 -7.38 23.12
N ASN A 315 -8.17 -7.46 22.03
CA ASN A 315 -7.66 -6.27 21.35
C ASN A 315 -8.66 -5.67 20.35
N VAL A 316 -9.77 -6.33 20.05
CA VAL A 316 -10.85 -5.79 19.23
C VAL A 316 -11.48 -4.60 19.94
N LYS A 317 -11.29 -3.40 19.40
CA LYS A 317 -11.83 -2.16 19.96
C LYS A 317 -13.31 -2.00 19.64
N SER A 318 -13.66 -2.16 18.39
CA SER A 318 -15.05 -2.08 17.90
C SER A 318 -15.20 -2.84 16.60
N ILE A 319 -16.40 -3.33 16.33
CA ILE A 319 -16.77 -3.91 15.03
C ILE A 319 -16.63 -2.87 13.91
N TRP A 320 -16.87 -1.60 14.20
CA TRP A 320 -16.78 -0.49 13.26
C TRP A 320 -15.34 -0.11 12.87
N ASN A 321 -14.35 -0.54 13.67
CA ASN A 321 -12.90 -0.34 13.38
C ASN A 321 -12.25 -1.66 12.94
N THR A 322 -12.98 -2.49 12.20
CA THR A 322 -12.52 -3.80 11.76
C THR A 322 -12.25 -3.81 10.25
N GLU A 323 -11.01 -4.07 9.88
CA GLU A 323 -10.64 -4.43 8.51
C GLU A 323 -11.00 -5.91 8.30
N TRP A 324 -12.06 -6.19 7.57
CA TRP A 324 -12.61 -7.54 7.47
C TRP A 324 -11.78 -8.49 6.60
N LEU A 325 -11.18 -8.01 5.54
CA LEU A 325 -10.40 -8.81 4.57
C LEU A 325 -11.13 -10.10 4.09
N SER A 326 -12.43 -10.08 4.15
CA SER A 326 -13.32 -11.23 3.83
C SER A 326 -14.69 -10.73 3.37
N MET A 327 -15.57 -11.65 2.93
CA MET A 327 -16.95 -11.32 2.55
C MET A 327 -17.80 -11.01 3.80
N GLN A 328 -17.39 -9.98 4.53
CA GLN A 328 -18.10 -9.45 5.71
C GLN A 328 -18.00 -7.93 5.72
N MET A 329 -19.01 -7.24 6.26
CA MET A 329 -18.99 -5.80 6.44
C MET A 329 -20.01 -5.34 7.49
N GLY A 330 -19.80 -4.13 8.01
CA GLY A 330 -20.76 -3.46 8.90
C GLY A 330 -21.77 -2.62 8.13
N ILE A 331 -22.98 -2.41 8.69
CA ILE A 331 -23.93 -1.38 8.28
C ILE A 331 -24.35 -0.58 9.50
N LYS A 332 -24.13 0.74 9.46
CA LYS A 332 -24.44 1.68 10.53
C LYS A 332 -25.39 2.75 10.03
N THR A 333 -26.50 2.94 10.74
CA THR A 333 -27.45 4.03 10.51
C THR A 333 -26.93 5.33 11.14
N VAL A 334 -27.00 6.43 10.40
CA VAL A 334 -26.65 7.77 10.86
C VAL A 334 -27.80 8.74 10.59
N VAL A 335 -28.00 9.74 11.46
CA VAL A 335 -29.09 10.72 11.34
C VAL A 335 -28.72 11.93 10.49
N SER A 336 -27.44 12.11 10.21
CA SER A 336 -26.91 13.24 9.43
C SER A 336 -25.55 12.93 8.82
N GLU A 337 -25.12 13.79 7.88
CA GLU A 337 -23.76 13.77 7.36
C GLU A 337 -22.73 14.03 8.47
N ASP A 338 -23.04 14.91 9.43
CA ASP A 338 -22.11 15.19 10.54
C ASP A 338 -21.87 13.94 11.39
N GLU A 339 -22.90 13.14 11.69
CA GLU A 339 -22.72 11.86 12.40
C GLU A 339 -21.89 10.87 11.55
N ALA A 340 -22.06 10.87 10.23
CA ALA A 340 -21.23 10.03 9.34
C ALA A 340 -19.76 10.47 9.39
N LEU A 341 -19.49 11.76 9.35
CA LEU A 341 -18.15 12.33 9.47
C LEU A 341 -17.50 12.01 10.82
N ASP A 342 -18.23 12.15 11.92
CA ASP A 342 -17.76 11.79 13.28
C ASP A 342 -17.45 10.29 13.39
N HIS A 343 -18.30 9.45 12.77
CA HIS A 343 -18.08 8.02 12.73
C HIS A 343 -16.80 7.67 11.97
N ILE A 344 -16.61 8.24 10.79
CA ILE A 344 -15.39 8.05 9.97
C ILE A 344 -14.14 8.52 10.73
N ALA A 345 -14.21 9.69 11.37
CA ALA A 345 -13.10 10.23 12.17
C ALA A 345 -12.74 9.33 13.35
N THR A 346 -13.73 8.64 13.94
CA THR A 346 -13.53 7.77 15.10
C THR A 346 -13.02 6.38 14.73
N TYR A 347 -13.55 5.79 13.67
CA TYR A 347 -13.35 4.37 13.34
C TYR A 347 -12.54 4.12 12.07
N GLY A 348 -12.44 5.11 11.18
CA GLY A 348 -11.66 5.01 9.95
C GLY A 348 -10.17 4.88 10.19
N SER A 349 -9.47 4.37 9.20
CA SER A 349 -8.01 4.25 9.20
C SER A 349 -7.31 5.43 8.52
N GLY A 350 -8.05 6.37 7.92
CA GLY A 350 -7.51 7.42 7.07
C GLY A 350 -7.03 6.92 5.70
N HIS A 351 -7.47 5.73 5.28
CA HIS A 351 -7.08 5.13 3.99
C HIS A 351 -7.93 5.65 2.84
N SER A 352 -9.17 5.25 2.77
CA SER A 352 -10.09 5.58 1.67
C SER A 352 -11.51 5.68 2.18
N GLU A 353 -12.21 6.75 1.81
CA GLU A 353 -13.58 6.99 2.24
C GLU A 353 -14.39 7.47 1.03
N SER A 354 -15.69 7.15 0.99
CA SER A 354 -16.57 7.50 -0.13
C SER A 354 -17.91 8.04 0.36
N ILE A 355 -18.48 8.98 -0.40
CA ILE A 355 -19.87 9.42 -0.28
C ILE A 355 -20.63 9.14 -1.58
N VAL A 356 -21.88 8.69 -1.47
CA VAL A 356 -22.83 8.61 -2.56
C VAL A 356 -23.94 9.65 -2.31
N SER A 357 -23.92 10.72 -3.07
CA SER A 357 -24.89 11.84 -2.96
C SER A 357 -25.00 12.59 -4.26
N ASN A 358 -26.20 13.15 -4.55
CA ASN A 358 -26.44 14.09 -5.63
C ASN A 358 -26.40 15.57 -5.16
N ASP A 359 -26.27 15.81 -3.85
CA ASP A 359 -26.12 17.16 -3.30
C ASP A 359 -24.64 17.58 -3.35
N GLU A 360 -24.30 18.54 -4.22
CA GLU A 360 -22.95 19.08 -4.34
C GLU A 360 -22.45 19.72 -3.05
N THR A 361 -23.33 20.23 -2.18
CA THR A 361 -22.93 20.84 -0.90
C THR A 361 -22.44 19.75 0.04
N ALA A 362 -23.17 18.64 0.16
CA ALA A 362 -22.76 17.48 0.94
C ALA A 362 -21.46 16.88 0.38
N GLN A 363 -21.34 16.72 -0.94
CA GLN A 363 -20.10 16.24 -1.56
C GLN A 363 -18.87 17.08 -1.20
N LYS A 364 -18.98 18.41 -1.32
CA LYS A 364 -17.87 19.35 -1.01
C LYS A 364 -17.53 19.33 0.48
N LYS A 365 -18.53 19.26 1.35
CA LYS A 365 -18.33 19.17 2.80
C LYS A 365 -17.64 17.86 3.17
N PHE A 366 -18.09 16.73 2.62
CA PHE A 366 -17.47 15.43 2.83
C PHE A 366 -15.99 15.44 2.41
N GLN A 367 -15.68 15.95 1.20
CA GLN A 367 -14.30 16.06 0.72
C GLN A 367 -13.42 16.99 1.58
N ALA A 368 -14.00 18.04 2.14
CA ALA A 368 -13.26 18.99 2.98
C ALA A 368 -13.01 18.46 4.41
N MET A 369 -13.97 17.71 4.97
CA MET A 369 -13.94 17.29 6.37
C MET A 369 -13.32 15.92 6.59
N VAL A 370 -13.39 15.02 5.61
CA VAL A 370 -12.81 13.66 5.73
C VAL A 370 -11.29 13.72 5.62
N ASP A 371 -10.61 13.28 6.68
CA ASP A 371 -9.15 13.24 6.74
C ASP A 371 -8.63 11.84 6.35
N ALA A 372 -8.79 11.48 5.10
CA ALA A 372 -8.28 10.24 4.52
C ALA A 372 -7.29 10.53 3.37
N ALA A 373 -6.50 9.51 3.01
CA ALA A 373 -5.56 9.60 1.89
C ALA A 373 -6.30 9.74 0.55
N CYS A 374 -7.45 9.06 0.40
CA CYS A 374 -8.28 9.12 -0.80
C CYS A 374 -9.75 9.34 -0.40
N VAL A 375 -10.36 10.39 -0.94
CA VAL A 375 -11.76 10.75 -0.66
C VAL A 375 -12.55 10.78 -1.96
N TYR A 376 -13.55 9.93 -2.05
CA TYR A 376 -14.33 9.70 -3.27
C TYR A 376 -15.73 10.31 -3.17
N VAL A 377 -16.19 10.82 -4.29
CA VAL A 377 -17.59 11.20 -4.51
C VAL A 377 -18.13 10.35 -5.65
N ASN A 378 -19.23 9.63 -5.40
CA ASN A 378 -19.93 8.81 -6.39
C ASN A 378 -19.03 7.79 -7.12
N ALA A 379 -18.04 7.27 -6.42
CA ALA A 379 -17.13 6.25 -6.92
C ALA A 379 -16.72 5.27 -5.80
N PRO A 380 -16.44 4.00 -6.12
CA PRO A 380 -16.03 3.02 -5.13
C PRO A 380 -14.56 3.23 -4.71
N THR A 381 -14.28 2.95 -3.46
CA THR A 381 -12.92 3.00 -2.88
C THR A 381 -11.95 2.00 -3.50
N SER A 382 -12.46 1.03 -4.25
CA SER A 382 -11.68 0.03 -5.00
C SER A 382 -10.74 0.63 -6.05
N PHE A 383 -10.87 1.92 -6.37
CA PHE A 383 -9.94 2.65 -7.23
C PHE A 383 -8.67 3.14 -6.51
N THR A 384 -8.56 3.03 -5.18
CA THR A 384 -7.33 3.36 -4.46
C THR A 384 -6.25 2.30 -4.76
N ASP A 385 -5.55 2.51 -5.86
CA ASP A 385 -4.57 1.58 -6.42
C ASP A 385 -3.65 2.37 -7.36
N GLY A 386 -2.34 2.12 -7.31
CA GLY A 386 -1.37 2.86 -8.11
C GLY A 386 -1.59 2.76 -9.62
N ALA A 387 -2.01 1.58 -10.12
CA ALA A 387 -2.30 1.41 -11.54
C ALA A 387 -3.58 2.17 -11.94
N GLN A 388 -4.62 2.15 -11.08
CA GLN A 388 -5.87 2.88 -11.33
C GLN A 388 -5.67 4.40 -11.28
N PHE A 389 -4.72 4.88 -10.48
CA PHE A 389 -4.34 6.30 -10.42
C PHE A 389 -3.41 6.73 -11.57
N GLY A 390 -3.06 5.81 -12.48
CA GLY A 390 -2.16 6.10 -13.59
C GLY A 390 -0.69 6.22 -13.17
N LEU A 391 -0.34 5.79 -11.95
CA LEU A 391 1.03 5.80 -11.45
C LEU A 391 1.88 4.63 -12.00
N GLY A 392 1.22 3.67 -12.63
CA GLY A 392 1.83 2.53 -13.32
C GLY A 392 2.34 1.42 -12.40
N ALA A 393 2.67 1.71 -11.16
CA ALA A 393 3.16 0.75 -10.18
C ALA A 393 2.88 1.24 -8.75
N GLU A 394 3.03 0.37 -7.74
CA GLU A 394 2.78 0.71 -6.35
C GLU A 394 3.66 -0.10 -5.40
N ILE A 395 4.33 0.60 -4.49
CA ILE A 395 5.07 -0.02 -3.38
C ILE A 395 4.19 -0.24 -2.14
N GLY A 396 3.08 0.45 -2.04
CA GLY A 396 2.08 0.39 -0.97
C GLY A 396 1.23 1.65 -0.91
N ILE A 397 0.25 1.67 -0.01
CA ILE A 397 -0.64 2.80 0.22
C ILE A 397 -0.39 3.34 1.62
N SER A 398 0.04 4.60 1.74
CA SER A 398 0.32 5.24 3.01
C SER A 398 -0.88 6.04 3.51
N THR A 399 -1.14 5.96 4.81
CA THR A 399 -2.15 6.78 5.50
C THR A 399 -1.54 7.92 6.31
N GLN A 400 -0.21 8.02 6.31
CA GLN A 400 0.51 9.06 7.06
C GLN A 400 0.32 10.46 6.47
N LYS A 401 0.45 11.48 7.34
CA LYS A 401 0.43 12.89 6.93
C LYS A 401 1.81 13.46 6.62
N LEU A 402 2.84 12.88 7.22
CA LEU A 402 4.24 13.24 6.96
C LEU A 402 4.81 12.34 5.88
N GLY A 403 5.26 12.92 4.79
CA GLY A 403 5.76 12.20 3.64
C GLY A 403 4.67 11.83 2.64
N ALA A 404 4.80 10.68 2.01
CA ALA A 404 3.83 10.17 1.04
C ALA A 404 2.50 9.80 1.70
N ARG A 405 1.38 10.13 1.03
CA ARG A 405 0.01 9.79 1.47
C ARG A 405 -0.80 9.29 0.27
N GLY A 406 -1.45 8.16 0.40
CA GLY A 406 -2.13 7.45 -0.69
C GLY A 406 -1.24 6.40 -1.35
N PRO A 407 -1.58 5.95 -2.56
CA PRO A 407 -0.75 5.04 -3.35
C PRO A 407 0.65 5.63 -3.60
N MET A 408 1.69 4.83 -3.32
CA MET A 408 3.08 5.23 -3.46
C MET A 408 3.72 4.55 -4.66
N ALA A 409 4.19 5.34 -5.61
CA ALA A 409 4.93 4.89 -6.78
C ALA A 409 6.34 5.52 -6.82
N LEU A 410 6.80 5.90 -8.01
CA LEU A 410 8.16 6.43 -8.20
C LEU A 410 8.37 7.80 -7.54
N GLU A 411 7.38 8.71 -7.63
CA GLU A 411 7.52 10.06 -7.09
C GLU A 411 7.54 10.04 -5.54
N GLU A 412 6.71 9.21 -4.92
CA GLU A 412 6.54 9.13 -3.47
C GLU A 412 7.76 8.54 -2.74
N ILE A 413 8.64 7.84 -3.46
CA ILE A 413 9.91 7.33 -2.92
C ILE A 413 11.10 8.20 -3.32
N THR A 414 10.84 9.49 -3.59
CA THR A 414 11.84 10.54 -3.79
C THR A 414 11.66 11.66 -2.78
N THR A 415 12.70 12.46 -2.62
CA THR A 415 12.68 13.72 -1.87
C THR A 415 13.16 14.84 -2.77
N TYR A 416 13.50 15.99 -2.22
CA TYR A 416 14.04 17.10 -3.00
C TYR A 416 15.26 17.74 -2.35
N LYS A 417 16.07 18.40 -3.19
CA LYS A 417 17.10 19.33 -2.74
C LYS A 417 16.97 20.66 -3.47
N TRP A 418 17.56 21.68 -2.89
CA TRP A 418 17.67 22.99 -3.53
C TRP A 418 19.01 23.12 -4.26
N LEU A 419 18.95 23.48 -5.53
CA LEU A 419 20.08 23.93 -6.31
C LEU A 419 20.04 25.47 -6.31
N ILE A 420 21.12 26.11 -5.88
CA ILE A 420 21.19 27.56 -5.76
C ILE A 420 22.40 28.03 -6.56
N THR A 421 22.13 28.83 -7.58
CA THR A 421 23.17 29.41 -8.45
C THR A 421 23.23 30.90 -8.26
N GLY A 422 24.43 31.41 -8.02
CA GLY A 422 24.69 32.82 -7.83
C GLY A 422 25.88 33.32 -8.66
N GLN A 423 26.12 34.64 -8.59
CA GLN A 423 27.22 35.32 -9.25
C GLN A 423 28.04 36.14 -8.25
N GLY A 424 28.21 35.65 -7.02
CA GLY A 424 28.97 36.27 -5.97
C GLY A 424 28.16 37.13 -5.00
N GLN A 425 26.83 36.97 -4.99
CA GLN A 425 25.97 37.67 -4.01
C GLN A 425 26.34 37.26 -2.59
N THR A 426 26.40 38.27 -1.70
CA THR A 426 26.61 38.07 -0.26
C THR A 426 25.37 38.51 0.51
N ARG A 427 25.18 37.95 1.69
CA ARG A 427 24.16 38.37 2.63
C ARG A 427 24.75 39.41 3.57
N ALA A 428 24.06 40.57 3.71
CA ALA A 428 24.40 41.57 4.69
C ALA A 428 24.18 41.08 6.12
#